data_d31ade431dcb5b6e428d58b7ed965634
#
_entry.id   d31ade431dcb5b6e428d58b7ed965634
#
_cell.length_a   1.000
_cell.length_b   1.000
_cell.length_c   1.000
_cell.angle_alpha   90.00
_cell.angle_beta   90.00
_cell.angle_gamma   90.00
#
_symmetry.space_group_name_H-M   'P 1'
#
loop_
_entity.id
_entity.type
_entity.pdbx_description
1 polymer ?
#
loop_
_entity_poly.entity_id
_entity_poly.type
_entity_poly.pdbx_seq_one_letter_code
_entity_poly.pdbx_strand_id
1 'polypeptide(L)'
;QVKIGDYMEITIENIKKLKELSGVGLTDAKIALVESNGDFDKALEAMRKKGLTKAEKRGDRETREGLVDAYIHDGRLGAIVEVNCETSFVAKTDEFKTLVHQLAMQIASMNPLYISEEDIPEETRTAKMQELENNFKGPENMKKQILAGQMKKAFSDQILLNQPNLADRKSVV
;
A
#
# COMPACT_ATOMS: atom_id res chain seq x y z
N GLN A 1 30.97 -25.08 25.36
CA GLN A 1 31.11 -23.80 24.68
C GLN A 1 29.73 -23.39 24.17
N VAL A 2 29.06 -22.52 24.90
CA VAL A 2 27.80 -21.91 24.49
C VAL A 2 28.16 -20.83 23.45
N LYS A 3 27.72 -20.98 22.19
CA LYS A 3 27.81 -19.91 21.20
C LYS A 3 26.90 -18.77 21.68
N ILE A 4 27.49 -17.67 22.08
CA ILE A 4 26.81 -16.40 22.30
C ILE A 4 26.45 -15.92 20.88
N GLY A 5 25.16 -16.03 20.51
CA GLY A 5 24.67 -15.52 19.25
C GLY A 5 24.82 -14.01 19.20
N ASP A 6 25.12 -13.47 18.03
CA ASP A 6 25.19 -12.04 17.72
C ASP A 6 23.88 -11.34 18.11
N TYR A 7 23.80 -10.83 19.33
CA TYR A 7 22.78 -9.85 19.71
C TYR A 7 23.19 -8.53 19.08
N MET A 8 22.51 -8.12 18.02
CA MET A 8 22.68 -6.76 17.49
C MET A 8 22.27 -5.77 18.60
N GLU A 9 23.16 -4.86 18.93
CA GLU A 9 22.97 -3.89 19.99
C GLU A 9 21.80 -2.97 19.65
N ILE A 10 20.78 -2.91 20.52
CA ILE A 10 19.62 -2.05 20.32
C ILE A 10 20.02 -0.62 20.65
N THR A 11 20.46 0.12 19.66
CA THR A 11 20.88 1.51 19.81
C THR A 11 19.69 2.47 19.75
N ILE A 12 19.84 3.64 20.36
CA ILE A 12 18.85 4.73 20.27
C ILE A 12 18.65 5.17 18.80
N GLU A 13 19.70 5.10 18.00
CA GLU A 13 19.66 5.42 16.56
C GLU A 13 18.75 4.45 15.79
N ASN A 14 18.88 3.14 16.06
CA ASN A 14 18.03 2.12 15.43
C ASN A 14 16.56 2.29 15.84
N ILE A 15 16.29 2.66 17.09
CA ILE A 15 14.92 2.94 17.56
C ILE A 15 14.34 4.16 16.84
N LYS A 16 15.11 5.24 16.70
CA LYS A 16 14.68 6.45 15.98
C LYS A 16 14.42 6.17 14.50
N LYS A 17 15.35 5.47 13.85
CA LYS A 17 15.24 5.09 12.45
C LYS A 17 14.02 4.19 12.20
N LEU A 18 13.75 3.22 13.10
CA LEU A 18 12.59 2.37 12.99
C LEU A 18 11.28 3.17 13.17
N LYS A 19 11.25 4.12 14.11
CA LYS A 19 10.13 5.05 14.29
C LYS A 19 9.86 5.85 13.00
N GLU A 20 10.89 6.42 12.39
CA GLU A 20 10.76 7.22 11.18
C GLU A 20 10.23 6.40 9.99
N LEU A 21 10.75 5.18 9.80
CA LEU A 21 10.36 4.32 8.68
C LEU A 21 9.00 3.63 8.85
N SER A 22 8.55 3.42 10.09
CA SER A 22 7.30 2.71 10.38
C SER A 22 6.15 3.63 10.81
N GLY A 23 6.42 4.91 11.10
CA GLY A 23 5.42 5.85 11.60
C GLY A 23 4.86 5.54 12.99
N VAL A 24 5.43 4.57 13.73
CA VAL A 24 4.97 4.17 15.07
C VAL A 24 5.61 5.00 16.18
N GLY A 25 5.07 4.88 17.39
CA GLY A 25 5.65 5.52 18.58
C GLY A 25 7.04 4.97 18.96
N LEU A 26 7.85 5.78 19.64
CA LEU A 26 9.21 5.39 20.07
C LEU A 26 9.21 4.14 20.94
N THR A 27 8.20 4.00 21.81
CA THR A 27 8.02 2.84 22.68
C THR A 27 7.73 1.57 21.88
N ASP A 28 6.84 1.66 20.88
CA ASP A 28 6.51 0.52 20.02
C ASP A 28 7.72 0.09 19.18
N ALA A 29 8.49 1.06 18.65
CA ALA A 29 9.71 0.80 17.90
C ALA A 29 10.77 0.08 18.79
N LYS A 30 10.94 0.51 20.04
CA LYS A 30 11.83 -0.16 21.01
C LYS A 30 11.39 -1.59 21.28
N ILE A 31 10.10 -1.81 21.55
CA ILE A 31 9.53 -3.15 21.81
C ILE A 31 9.77 -4.06 20.62
N ALA A 32 9.50 -3.59 19.40
CA ALA A 32 9.70 -4.38 18.20
C ALA A 32 11.15 -4.81 17.99
N LEU A 33 12.11 -3.93 18.25
CA LEU A 33 13.54 -4.27 18.17
C LEU A 33 13.93 -5.30 19.24
N VAL A 34 13.39 -5.18 20.46
CA VAL A 34 13.63 -6.18 21.52
C VAL A 34 13.05 -7.54 21.12
N GLU A 35 11.80 -7.60 20.66
CA GLU A 35 11.12 -8.83 20.23
C GLU A 35 11.81 -9.49 19.02
N SER A 36 12.45 -8.68 18.18
CA SER A 36 13.21 -9.14 17.00
C SER A 36 14.69 -9.41 17.31
N ASN A 37 15.11 -9.40 18.57
CA ASN A 37 16.51 -9.58 19.02
C ASN A 37 17.50 -8.61 18.32
N GLY A 38 17.08 -7.37 18.08
CA GLY A 38 17.87 -6.34 17.41
C GLY A 38 17.86 -6.42 15.87
N ASP A 39 17.20 -7.42 15.28
CA ASP A 39 17.03 -7.53 13.83
C ASP A 39 16.09 -6.43 13.32
N PHE A 40 16.68 -5.44 12.64
CA PHE A 40 15.98 -4.24 12.20
C PHE A 40 14.91 -4.55 11.13
N ASP A 41 15.20 -5.44 10.20
CA ASP A 41 14.29 -5.76 9.10
C ASP A 41 13.07 -6.54 9.61
N LYS A 42 13.27 -7.49 10.52
CA LYS A 42 12.17 -8.19 11.17
C LYS A 42 11.32 -7.26 12.05
N ALA A 43 11.96 -6.34 12.76
CA ALA A 43 11.25 -5.33 13.55
C ALA A 43 10.40 -4.44 12.66
N LEU A 44 10.93 -3.98 11.53
CA LEU A 44 10.22 -3.15 10.56
C LEU A 44 9.02 -3.91 9.95
N GLU A 45 9.21 -5.15 9.57
CA GLU A 45 8.11 -6.00 9.04
C GLU A 45 7.00 -6.22 10.08
N ALA A 46 7.38 -6.52 11.34
CA ALA A 46 6.43 -6.67 12.43
C ALA A 46 5.64 -5.38 12.70
N MET A 47 6.31 -4.21 12.60
CA MET A 47 5.66 -2.91 12.75
C MET A 47 4.69 -2.59 11.60
N ARG A 48 5.07 -2.92 10.37
CA ARG A 48 4.18 -2.77 9.19
C ARG A 48 2.92 -3.63 9.35
N LYS A 49 3.05 -4.90 9.72
CA LYS A 49 1.91 -5.78 9.99
C LYS A 49 1.01 -5.23 11.11
N LYS A 50 1.60 -4.72 12.19
CA LYS A 50 0.85 -4.10 13.30
C LYS A 50 0.15 -2.81 12.88
N GLY A 51 0.76 -2.03 12.00
CA GLY A 51 0.18 -0.84 11.38
C GLY A 51 -1.05 -1.17 10.53
N LEU A 52 -0.95 -2.17 9.66
CA LEU A 52 -2.06 -2.67 8.83
C LEU A 52 -3.24 -3.11 9.70
N THR A 53 -3.01 -3.90 10.75
CA THR A 53 -4.08 -4.32 11.68
C THR A 53 -4.75 -3.16 12.40
N LYS A 54 -4.01 -2.08 12.70
CA LYS A 54 -4.59 -0.85 13.27
C LYS A 54 -5.43 -0.09 12.25
N ALA A 55 -4.99 -0.04 10.98
CA ALA A 55 -5.72 0.60 9.90
C ALA A 55 -7.03 -0.15 9.60
N GLU A 56 -6.99 -1.48 9.51
CA GLU A 56 -8.19 -2.32 9.34
C GLU A 56 -9.26 -2.06 10.42
N LYS A 57 -8.84 -1.97 11.68
CA LYS A 57 -9.76 -1.66 12.81
C LYS A 57 -10.36 -0.25 12.77
N ARG A 58 -9.85 0.62 11.91
CA ARG A 58 -10.32 2.00 11.74
C ARG A 58 -11.05 2.21 10.41
N GLY A 59 -11.16 1.17 9.59
CA GLY A 59 -11.77 1.25 8.26
C GLY A 59 -13.21 1.79 8.26
N ASP A 60 -13.95 1.53 9.34
CA ASP A 60 -15.35 2.00 9.48
C ASP A 60 -15.49 3.44 10.01
N ARG A 61 -14.36 4.14 10.26
CA ARG A 61 -14.45 5.51 10.75
C ARG A 61 -14.75 6.48 9.63
N GLU A 62 -15.65 7.44 9.92
CA GLU A 62 -15.94 8.49 8.97
C GLU A 62 -14.71 9.39 8.72
N THR A 63 -14.48 9.67 7.45
CA THR A 63 -13.43 10.58 6.97
C THR A 63 -14.10 11.74 6.24
N ARG A 64 -14.40 12.82 6.98
CA ARG A 64 -15.08 14.02 6.46
C ARG A 64 -14.13 15.17 6.16
N GLU A 65 -12.93 15.10 6.68
CA GLU A 65 -11.86 16.06 6.45
C GLU A 65 -10.95 15.53 5.36
N GLY A 66 -10.14 16.37 4.77
CA GLY A 66 -9.22 15.91 3.73
C GLY A 66 -8.54 17.03 2.99
N LEU A 67 -7.96 16.70 1.85
CA LEU A 67 -7.28 17.61 0.96
C LEU A 67 -7.60 17.25 -0.49
N VAL A 68 -7.83 18.28 -1.31
CA VAL A 68 -7.86 18.17 -2.76
C VAL A 68 -6.53 18.72 -3.29
N ASP A 69 -5.88 17.96 -4.15
CA ASP A 69 -4.67 18.41 -4.86
C ASP A 69 -4.76 18.07 -6.35
N ALA A 70 -3.95 18.72 -7.16
CA ALA A 70 -3.88 18.52 -8.59
C ALA A 70 -2.42 18.42 -9.05
N TYR A 71 -2.17 17.53 -9.98
CA TYR A 71 -0.91 17.45 -10.69
C TYR A 71 -1.13 17.64 -12.18
N ILE A 72 -0.31 18.50 -12.79
CA ILE A 72 -0.32 18.77 -14.23
C ILE A 72 1.08 18.49 -14.78
N HIS A 73 1.15 17.59 -15.75
CA HIS A 73 2.40 17.22 -16.41
C HIS A 73 2.51 17.92 -17.76
N ASP A 74 3.52 18.79 -17.90
CA ASP A 74 3.84 19.55 -19.11
C ASP A 74 2.65 20.29 -19.75
N GLY A 75 1.62 20.64 -18.96
CA GLY A 75 0.41 21.27 -19.45
C GLY A 75 -0.45 20.40 -20.40
N ARG A 76 -0.18 19.10 -20.48
CA ARG A 76 -0.79 18.18 -21.44
C ARG A 76 -1.73 17.15 -20.83
N LEU A 77 -1.41 16.69 -19.65
CA LEU A 77 -2.24 15.77 -18.88
C LEU A 77 -2.19 16.12 -17.39
N GLY A 78 -3.20 15.74 -16.66
CA GLY A 78 -3.25 16.00 -15.23
C GLY A 78 -4.31 15.18 -14.54
N ALA A 79 -4.25 15.18 -13.23
CA ALA A 79 -5.24 14.57 -12.35
C ALA A 79 -5.57 15.52 -11.20
N ILE A 80 -6.81 15.45 -10.74
CA ILE A 80 -7.27 16.05 -9.50
C ILE A 80 -7.68 14.89 -8.61
N VAL A 81 -7.22 14.92 -7.36
CA VAL A 81 -7.51 13.89 -6.36
C VAL A 81 -8.02 14.52 -5.08
N GLU A 82 -9.03 13.93 -4.49
CA GLU A 82 -9.48 14.18 -3.13
C GLU A 82 -9.10 12.99 -2.27
N VAL A 83 -8.39 13.24 -1.16
CA VAL A 83 -8.04 12.22 -0.18
C VAL A 83 -8.60 12.64 1.17
N ASN A 84 -9.42 11.77 1.75
CA ASN A 84 -10.10 12.04 3.00
C ASN A 84 -9.38 11.40 4.19
N CYS A 85 -9.51 12.04 5.38
CA CYS A 85 -8.93 11.59 6.63
C CYS A 85 -9.88 11.86 7.80
N GLU A 86 -9.56 11.32 8.98
CA GLU A 86 -10.43 11.43 10.17
C GLU A 86 -10.48 12.86 10.73
N THR A 87 -9.42 13.66 10.60
CA THR A 87 -9.35 14.98 11.23
C THR A 87 -8.64 16.02 10.40
N SER A 88 -9.03 17.29 10.54
CA SER A 88 -8.37 18.44 9.90
C SER A 88 -6.90 18.62 10.37
N PHE A 89 -6.51 18.09 11.51
CA PHE A 89 -5.11 18.11 11.97
C PHE A 89 -4.24 17.23 11.08
N VAL A 90 -4.72 16.04 10.71
CA VAL A 90 -4.03 15.14 9.77
C VAL A 90 -3.93 15.79 8.39
N ALA A 91 -5.02 16.35 7.88
CA ALA A 91 -5.05 17.02 6.58
C ALA A 91 -4.03 18.16 6.43
N LYS A 92 -3.62 18.78 7.54
CA LYS A 92 -2.67 19.90 7.55
C LYS A 92 -1.20 19.48 7.66
N THR A 93 -0.92 18.20 7.95
CA THR A 93 0.45 17.72 8.06
C THR A 93 1.15 17.70 6.70
N ASP A 94 2.45 17.88 6.69
CA ASP A 94 3.23 17.90 5.44
C ASP A 94 3.33 16.48 4.85
N GLU A 95 3.31 15.45 5.68
CA GLU A 95 3.25 14.05 5.25
C GLU A 95 1.96 13.76 4.48
N PHE A 96 0.81 14.23 4.98
CA PHE A 96 -0.47 14.03 4.30
C PHE A 96 -0.54 14.79 2.97
N LYS A 97 -0.08 16.05 2.93
CA LYS A 97 0.02 16.83 1.70
C LYS A 97 0.92 16.16 0.67
N THR A 98 2.07 15.64 1.11
CA THR A 98 3.00 14.91 0.25
C THR A 98 2.35 13.65 -0.32
N LEU A 99 1.63 12.89 0.51
CA LEU A 99 0.88 11.71 0.06
C LEU A 99 -0.14 12.08 -1.03
N VAL A 100 -0.97 13.10 -0.78
CA VAL A 100 -2.02 13.53 -1.74
C VAL A 100 -1.40 13.96 -3.07
N HIS A 101 -0.29 14.71 -3.02
CA HIS A 101 0.44 15.12 -4.21
C HIS A 101 1.03 13.94 -4.99
N GLN A 102 1.63 12.97 -4.29
CA GLN A 102 2.15 11.75 -4.90
C GLN A 102 1.04 10.92 -5.55
N LEU A 103 -0.14 10.86 -4.95
CA LEU A 103 -1.31 10.19 -5.54
C LEU A 103 -1.77 10.90 -6.82
N ALA A 104 -1.81 12.23 -6.85
CA ALA A 104 -2.14 12.98 -8.06
C ALA A 104 -1.12 12.70 -9.19
N MET A 105 0.17 12.66 -8.88
CA MET A 105 1.22 12.27 -9.84
C MET A 105 1.05 10.82 -10.32
N GLN A 106 0.78 9.89 -9.41
CA GLN A 106 0.54 8.48 -9.71
C GLN A 106 -0.61 8.31 -10.70
N ILE A 107 -1.76 8.94 -10.40
CA ILE A 107 -2.96 8.86 -11.23
C ILE A 107 -2.70 9.47 -12.62
N ALA A 108 -2.07 10.62 -12.70
CA ALA A 108 -1.73 11.26 -13.96
C ALA A 108 -0.79 10.42 -14.83
N SER A 109 0.16 9.72 -14.20
CA SER A 109 1.20 8.95 -14.89
C SER A 109 0.75 7.54 -15.28
N MET A 110 0.01 6.86 -14.40
CA MET A 110 -0.35 5.45 -14.55
C MET A 110 -1.78 5.23 -15.03
N ASN A 111 -2.59 6.29 -15.06
CA ASN A 111 -3.98 6.30 -15.53
C ASN A 111 -4.82 5.10 -15.06
N PRO A 112 -4.94 4.86 -13.73
CA PRO A 112 -5.77 3.80 -13.22
C PRO A 112 -7.24 4.05 -13.57
N LEU A 113 -8.00 2.98 -13.80
CA LEU A 113 -9.43 3.05 -14.09
C LEU A 113 -10.28 2.86 -12.83
N TYR A 114 -9.72 2.21 -11.81
CA TYR A 114 -10.38 1.85 -10.55
C TYR A 114 -9.48 2.18 -9.38
N ILE A 115 -10.06 2.48 -8.22
CA ILE A 115 -9.30 2.65 -6.98
C ILE A 115 -8.96 1.28 -6.39
N SER A 116 -9.96 0.41 -6.28
CA SER A 116 -9.86 -0.93 -5.70
C SER A 116 -10.46 -2.01 -6.61
N GLU A 117 -10.27 -3.28 -6.25
CA GLU A 117 -10.89 -4.40 -6.96
C GLU A 117 -12.43 -4.36 -6.90
N GLU A 118 -12.99 -3.77 -5.85
CA GLU A 118 -14.44 -3.69 -5.63
C GLU A 118 -15.12 -2.71 -6.58
N ASP A 119 -14.36 -1.73 -7.07
CA ASP A 119 -14.87 -0.71 -8.01
C ASP A 119 -15.03 -1.22 -9.45
N ILE A 120 -14.51 -2.42 -9.76
CA ILE A 120 -14.64 -3.01 -11.09
C ILE A 120 -16.10 -3.45 -11.30
N PRO A 121 -16.80 -2.93 -12.33
CA PRO A 121 -18.16 -3.35 -12.62
C PRO A 121 -18.28 -4.85 -12.84
N GLU A 122 -19.33 -5.46 -12.33
CA GLU A 122 -19.55 -6.92 -12.44
C GLU A 122 -19.63 -7.38 -13.90
N GLU A 123 -20.20 -6.57 -14.78
CA GLU A 123 -20.24 -6.85 -16.22
C GLU A 123 -18.83 -6.96 -16.80
N THR A 124 -17.93 -6.05 -16.42
CA THR A 124 -16.53 -6.05 -16.86
C THR A 124 -15.77 -7.28 -16.34
N ARG A 125 -16.01 -7.67 -15.08
CA ARG A 125 -15.46 -8.89 -14.50
C ARG A 125 -15.93 -10.12 -15.25
N THR A 126 -17.24 -10.23 -15.48
CA THR A 126 -17.86 -11.37 -16.16
C THR A 126 -17.36 -11.49 -17.58
N ALA A 127 -17.34 -10.39 -18.34
CA ALA A 127 -16.83 -10.38 -19.71
C ALA A 127 -15.36 -10.83 -19.78
N LYS A 128 -14.52 -10.33 -18.86
CA LYS A 128 -13.11 -10.74 -18.79
C LYS A 128 -12.93 -12.19 -18.41
N MET A 129 -13.73 -12.69 -17.47
CA MET A 129 -13.71 -14.10 -17.09
C MET A 129 -14.09 -15.01 -18.26
N GLN A 130 -15.14 -14.67 -18.99
CA GLN A 130 -15.54 -15.42 -20.20
C GLN A 130 -14.46 -15.43 -21.28
N GLU A 131 -13.80 -14.27 -21.49
CA GLU A 131 -12.67 -14.18 -22.42
C GLU A 131 -11.53 -15.11 -22.01
N LEU A 132 -11.17 -15.11 -20.73
CA LEU A 132 -10.11 -15.96 -20.18
C LEU A 132 -10.48 -17.46 -20.24
N GLU A 133 -11.73 -17.79 -19.97
CA GLU A 133 -12.23 -19.18 -20.06
C GLU A 133 -12.20 -19.69 -21.51
N ASN A 134 -12.62 -18.89 -22.47
CA ASN A 134 -12.62 -19.24 -23.89
C ASN A 134 -11.19 -19.45 -24.44
N ASN A 135 -10.22 -18.71 -23.88
CA ASN A 135 -8.83 -18.80 -24.28
C ASN A 135 -7.98 -19.76 -23.43
N PHE A 136 -8.62 -20.45 -22.45
CA PHE A 136 -7.90 -21.29 -21.52
C PHE A 136 -7.26 -22.52 -22.23
N LYS A 137 -5.95 -22.69 -22.02
CA LYS A 137 -5.14 -23.80 -22.57
C LYS A 137 -4.36 -24.57 -21.50
N GLY A 138 -4.85 -24.55 -20.26
CA GLY A 138 -4.21 -25.20 -19.12
C GLY A 138 -4.83 -26.53 -18.73
N PRO A 139 -4.26 -27.24 -17.77
CA PRO A 139 -4.83 -28.46 -17.20
C PRO A 139 -6.13 -28.16 -16.44
N GLU A 140 -7.17 -28.94 -16.68
CA GLU A 140 -8.52 -28.70 -16.14
C GLU A 140 -8.57 -28.71 -14.60
N ASN A 141 -7.75 -29.54 -13.97
CA ASN A 141 -7.64 -29.61 -12.49
C ASN A 141 -7.09 -28.31 -11.84
N MET A 142 -6.41 -27.44 -12.60
CA MET A 142 -5.87 -26.18 -12.14
C MET A 142 -6.59 -24.95 -12.72
N LYS A 143 -7.60 -25.15 -13.57
CA LYS A 143 -8.31 -24.11 -14.29
C LYS A 143 -8.75 -22.95 -13.39
N LYS A 144 -9.45 -23.28 -12.31
CA LYS A 144 -9.96 -22.25 -11.37
C LYS A 144 -8.85 -21.38 -10.79
N GLN A 145 -7.73 -21.99 -10.41
CA GLN A 145 -6.59 -21.26 -9.81
C GLN A 145 -5.87 -20.41 -10.85
N ILE A 146 -5.66 -20.94 -12.06
CA ILE A 146 -5.01 -20.21 -13.15
C ILE A 146 -5.86 -19.03 -13.60
N LEU A 147 -7.17 -19.23 -13.78
CA LEU A 147 -8.09 -18.16 -14.17
C LEU A 147 -8.15 -17.05 -13.12
N ALA A 148 -8.20 -17.39 -11.83
CA ALA A 148 -8.13 -16.40 -10.75
C ALA A 148 -6.84 -15.56 -10.80
N GLY A 149 -5.70 -16.22 -11.02
CA GLY A 149 -4.42 -15.53 -11.19
C GLY A 149 -4.36 -14.63 -12.43
N GLN A 150 -4.93 -15.08 -13.55
CA GLN A 150 -5.02 -14.30 -14.79
C GLN A 150 -5.96 -13.10 -14.65
N MET A 151 -7.09 -13.25 -13.96
CA MET A 151 -8.00 -12.15 -13.63
C MET A 151 -7.29 -11.08 -12.82
N LYS A 152 -6.62 -11.47 -11.74
CA LYS A 152 -5.87 -10.53 -10.90
C LYS A 152 -4.81 -9.78 -11.71
N LYS A 153 -4.07 -10.49 -12.57
CA LYS A 153 -3.06 -9.89 -13.44
C LYS A 153 -3.66 -8.94 -14.48
N ALA A 154 -4.83 -9.28 -15.05
CA ALA A 154 -5.48 -8.50 -16.09
C ALA A 154 -5.92 -7.10 -15.61
N PHE A 155 -6.25 -6.97 -14.32
CA PHE A 155 -6.67 -5.70 -13.72
C PHE A 155 -5.60 -5.03 -12.86
N SER A 156 -4.47 -5.68 -12.58
CA SER A 156 -3.44 -5.17 -11.67
C SER A 156 -3.01 -3.74 -11.98
N ASP A 157 -2.72 -3.46 -13.24
CA ASP A 157 -2.24 -2.14 -13.67
C ASP A 157 -3.35 -1.09 -13.76
N GLN A 158 -4.61 -1.51 -13.72
CA GLN A 158 -5.79 -0.65 -13.81
C GLN A 158 -6.33 -0.24 -12.44
N ILE A 159 -5.87 -0.88 -11.37
CA ILE A 159 -6.31 -0.63 -10.00
C ILE A 159 -5.23 0.17 -9.27
N LEU A 160 -5.57 1.39 -8.85
CA LEU A 160 -4.64 2.30 -8.18
C LEU A 160 -3.92 1.64 -7.00
N LEU A 161 -4.66 0.97 -6.11
CA LEU A 161 -4.12 0.32 -4.91
C LEU A 161 -3.22 -0.89 -5.21
N ASN A 162 -3.20 -1.41 -6.44
CA ASN A 162 -2.36 -2.52 -6.86
C ASN A 162 -1.13 -2.06 -7.67
N GLN A 163 -1.09 -0.78 -8.06
CA GLN A 163 0.02 -0.24 -8.81
C GLN A 163 1.27 -0.06 -7.93
N PRO A 164 2.48 -0.27 -8.48
CA PRO A 164 3.70 0.07 -7.77
C PRO A 164 3.78 1.58 -7.56
N ASN A 165 4.12 2.00 -6.36
CA ASN A 165 4.25 3.40 -6.01
C ASN A 165 5.40 4.05 -6.80
N LEU A 166 5.13 5.14 -7.51
CA LEU A 166 6.13 5.84 -8.31
C LEU A 166 7.25 6.46 -7.47
N ALA A 167 6.97 6.80 -6.21
CA ALA A 167 7.95 7.45 -5.34
C ALA A 167 9.06 6.50 -4.90
N ASP A 168 8.76 5.24 -4.65
CA ASP A 168 9.76 4.27 -4.18
C ASP A 168 9.88 2.98 -5.02
N ARG A 169 8.89 2.67 -5.85
CA ARG A 169 8.79 1.48 -6.71
C ARG A 169 8.93 0.13 -5.99
N LYS A 170 8.95 0.13 -4.67
CA LYS A 170 9.11 -1.06 -3.83
C LYS A 170 7.84 -1.41 -3.07
N SER A 171 6.99 -0.42 -2.83
CA SER A 171 5.67 -0.59 -2.25
C SER A 171 4.59 -0.49 -3.32
N VAL A 172 3.38 -0.94 -3.00
CA VAL A 172 2.15 -0.60 -3.73
C VAL A 172 1.54 0.66 -3.13
N VAL A 173 0.71 1.33 -3.89
CA VAL A 173 0.02 2.57 -3.48
C VAL A 173 -0.87 2.36 -2.26
#